data_1b6708a6d342445866971fa1d0e5b9a0
#
_entry.id   1b6708a6d342445866971fa1d0e5b9a0
#
_cell.length_a   1.000
_cell.length_b   1.000
_cell.length_c   1.000
_cell.angle_alpha   90.00
_cell.angle_beta   90.00
_cell.angle_gamma   90.00
#
_symmetry.space_group_name_H-M   'P 1'
#
loop_
_entity.id
_entity.type
_entity.pdbx_description
1 polymer ?
#
loop_
_entity_poly.entity_id
_entity_poly.type
_entity_poly.pdbx_seq_one_letter_code
_entity_poly.pdbx_strand_id
1 'polypeptide(L)'
;MKKVNIIILIICTIIFIIVSITTVMKKRPDIENVYLSSDRDSSFDKLKQNNNYYFDGRNLDIYLIIEVKHLTTEDEIKVQWEKIENSSCKIIQKNIVNPEQKGSGKIIISLVKKNDIYPSGSYNVRVYLNGDSKISKKFYISDKI
;
A
#
# COMPACT_ATOMS: atom_id res chain seq x y z
N MET A 1 57.42 3.40 10.90
CA MET A 1 56.20 4.26 10.85
C MET A 1 55.38 4.16 9.55
N LYS A 2 55.97 4.21 8.36
CA LYS A 2 55.23 4.18 7.08
C LYS A 2 54.35 2.92 6.84
N LYS A 3 54.82 1.72 7.26
CA LYS A 3 54.08 0.45 7.08
C LYS A 3 52.81 0.38 7.92
N VAL A 4 52.80 0.91 9.14
CA VAL A 4 51.61 0.90 10.05
C VAL A 4 50.51 1.79 9.49
N ASN A 5 50.87 2.94 8.94
CA ASN A 5 49.86 3.87 8.33
C ASN A 5 49.19 3.27 7.11
N ILE A 6 49.93 2.49 6.30
CA ILE A 6 49.34 1.79 5.14
C ILE A 6 48.33 0.71 5.58
N ILE A 7 48.65 -0.06 6.62
CA ILE A 7 47.74 -1.09 7.16
C ILE A 7 46.46 -0.46 7.71
N ILE A 8 46.56 0.64 8.44
CA ILE A 8 45.41 1.37 8.97
C ILE A 8 44.51 1.89 7.82
N LEU A 9 45.12 2.45 6.77
CA LEU A 9 44.39 2.94 5.62
C LEU A 9 43.60 1.83 4.91
N ILE A 10 44.23 0.64 4.74
CA ILE A 10 43.59 -0.54 4.13
C ILE A 10 42.39 -1.01 4.98
N ILE A 11 42.56 -1.07 6.31
CA ILE A 11 41.49 -1.48 7.22
C ILE A 11 40.32 -0.49 7.16
N CYS A 12 40.57 0.82 7.15
CA CYS A 12 39.53 1.83 7.06
C CYS A 12 38.77 1.77 5.72
N THR A 13 39.47 1.52 4.61
CA THR A 13 38.81 1.36 3.30
C THR A 13 37.94 0.09 3.24
N ILE A 14 38.42 -1.02 3.80
CA ILE A 14 37.61 -2.25 3.87
C ILE A 14 36.35 -2.05 4.73
N ILE A 15 36.46 -1.42 5.89
CA ILE A 15 35.33 -1.12 6.76
C ILE A 15 34.34 -0.21 6.02
N PHE A 16 34.82 0.83 5.33
CA PHE A 16 33.95 1.74 4.56
C PHE A 16 33.21 1.02 3.43
N ILE A 17 33.88 0.09 2.73
CA ILE A 17 33.26 -0.72 1.67
C ILE A 17 32.18 -1.65 2.28
N ILE A 18 32.45 -2.32 3.41
CA ILE A 18 31.50 -3.20 4.07
C ILE A 18 30.26 -2.42 4.53
N VAL A 19 30.45 -1.26 5.17
CA VAL A 19 29.35 -0.39 5.61
C VAL A 19 28.54 0.10 4.41
N SER A 20 29.18 0.47 3.31
CA SER A 20 28.51 0.91 2.08
C SER A 20 27.67 -0.22 1.46
N ILE A 21 28.18 -1.45 1.41
CA ILE A 21 27.48 -2.62 0.88
C ILE A 21 26.27 -2.97 1.75
N THR A 22 26.40 -2.94 3.07
CA THR A 22 25.30 -3.25 3.99
C THR A 22 24.16 -2.20 3.93
N THR A 23 24.48 -0.94 3.70
CA THR A 23 23.48 0.13 3.52
C THR A 23 22.73 0.00 2.19
N VAL A 24 23.41 -0.40 1.11
CA VAL A 24 22.79 -0.58 -0.22
C VAL A 24 21.88 -1.83 -0.25
N MET A 25 22.17 -2.86 0.53
CA MET A 25 21.38 -4.09 0.57
C MET A 25 20.11 -4.01 1.43
N LYS A 26 19.85 -2.92 2.14
CA LYS A 26 18.61 -2.75 2.90
C LYS A 26 17.43 -2.65 1.92
N LYS A 27 16.67 -3.74 1.80
CA LYS A 27 15.47 -3.79 0.98
C LYS A 27 14.52 -2.69 1.44
N ARG A 28 14.11 -1.82 0.52
CA ARG A 28 13.20 -0.73 0.84
C ARG A 28 11.76 -1.24 0.96
N PRO A 29 10.98 -0.67 1.88
CA PRO A 29 9.55 -0.95 1.94
C PRO A 29 8.87 -0.49 0.65
N ASP A 30 7.93 -1.28 0.14
CA ASP A 30 7.19 -0.95 -1.08
C ASP A 30 5.77 -1.50 -1.08
N ILE A 31 4.90 -0.82 -1.84
CA ILE A 31 3.56 -1.29 -2.20
C ILE A 31 3.65 -1.80 -3.63
N GLU A 32 3.54 -3.12 -3.78
CA GLU A 32 3.70 -3.76 -5.08
C GLU A 32 2.45 -3.62 -5.94
N ASN A 33 1.30 -3.92 -5.36
CA ASN A 33 0.02 -3.85 -6.04
C ASN A 33 -1.11 -3.48 -5.08
N VAL A 34 -2.21 -3.00 -5.68
CA VAL A 34 -3.44 -2.69 -4.98
C VAL A 34 -4.61 -3.23 -5.79
N TYR A 35 -5.50 -3.95 -5.13
CA TYR A 35 -6.68 -4.57 -5.74
C TYR A 35 -7.95 -4.16 -5.00
N LEU A 36 -9.04 -4.01 -5.76
CA LEU A 36 -10.38 -3.86 -5.20
C LEU A 36 -11.14 -5.18 -5.39
N SER A 37 -11.83 -5.64 -4.36
CA SER A 37 -12.57 -6.90 -4.37
C SER A 37 -13.79 -6.83 -3.49
N SER A 38 -14.83 -7.59 -3.83
CA SER A 38 -15.95 -7.91 -2.95
C SER A 38 -15.69 -9.15 -2.08
N ASP A 39 -14.61 -9.88 -2.35
CA ASP A 39 -14.18 -11.06 -1.59
C ASP A 39 -12.89 -10.73 -0.82
N ARG A 40 -13.00 -10.76 0.51
CA ARG A 40 -11.91 -10.47 1.43
C ARG A 40 -10.75 -11.48 1.31
N ASP A 41 -11.07 -12.73 1.05
CA ASP A 41 -10.12 -13.83 1.12
C ASP A 41 -9.54 -14.23 -0.25
N SER A 42 -9.82 -13.43 -1.28
CA SER A 42 -9.26 -13.64 -2.61
C SER A 42 -7.74 -13.76 -2.60
N SER A 43 -7.22 -14.77 -3.29
CA SER A 43 -5.78 -14.92 -3.54
C SER A 43 -5.28 -13.87 -4.53
N PHE A 44 -3.99 -13.52 -4.46
CA PHE A 44 -3.41 -12.57 -5.41
C PHE A 44 -3.55 -13.01 -6.87
N ASP A 45 -3.51 -14.30 -7.16
CA ASP A 45 -3.68 -14.81 -8.53
C ASP A 45 -5.08 -14.57 -9.07
N LYS A 46 -6.13 -14.75 -8.24
CA LYS A 46 -7.50 -14.37 -8.60
C LYS A 46 -7.65 -12.87 -8.80
N LEU A 47 -7.03 -12.07 -7.92
CA LEU A 47 -7.09 -10.60 -7.99
C LEU A 47 -6.40 -10.04 -9.23
N LYS A 48 -5.29 -10.63 -9.66
CA LYS A 48 -4.59 -10.26 -10.91
C LYS A 48 -5.45 -10.53 -12.16
N GLN A 49 -6.27 -11.58 -12.12
CA GLN A 49 -7.16 -11.94 -13.23
C GLN A 49 -8.47 -11.13 -13.24
N ASN A 50 -8.99 -10.78 -12.05
CA ASN A 50 -10.28 -10.12 -11.87
C ASN A 50 -10.08 -8.69 -11.34
N ASN A 51 -9.67 -7.77 -12.21
CA ASN A 51 -9.64 -6.36 -11.88
C ASN A 51 -11.07 -5.80 -11.92
N ASN A 52 -11.77 -5.90 -10.81
CA ASN A 52 -13.14 -5.41 -10.75
C ASN A 52 -13.17 -3.93 -10.38
N TYR A 53 -13.70 -3.09 -11.28
CA TYR A 53 -13.86 -1.65 -11.07
C TYR A 53 -15.32 -1.25 -10.89
N TYR A 54 -16.25 -2.22 -10.90
CA TYR A 54 -17.68 -2.01 -10.75
C TYR A 54 -18.21 -2.85 -9.60
N PHE A 55 -18.91 -2.22 -8.67
CA PHE A 55 -19.46 -2.86 -7.47
C PHE A 55 -20.97 -2.56 -7.37
N ASP A 56 -21.72 -3.54 -6.87
CA ASP A 56 -23.08 -3.35 -6.42
C ASP A 56 -23.08 -2.79 -5.00
N GLY A 57 -23.61 -1.60 -4.82
CA GLY A 57 -23.57 -0.88 -3.53
C GLY A 57 -24.44 -1.48 -2.44
N ARG A 58 -25.32 -2.45 -2.73
CA ARG A 58 -26.28 -2.99 -1.77
C ARG A 58 -25.82 -4.24 -1.07
N ASN A 59 -25.23 -5.17 -1.81
CA ASN A 59 -25.07 -6.56 -1.34
C ASN A 59 -23.63 -6.96 -1.01
N LEU A 60 -22.63 -6.18 -1.42
CA LEU A 60 -21.23 -6.58 -1.30
C LEU A 60 -20.44 -5.59 -0.46
N ASP A 61 -19.58 -6.08 0.38
CA ASP A 61 -18.55 -5.27 0.99
C ASP A 61 -17.45 -4.98 -0.04
N ILE A 62 -16.82 -3.83 0.07
CA ILE A 62 -15.72 -3.43 -0.82
C ILE A 62 -14.45 -3.41 -0.01
N TYR A 63 -13.51 -4.25 -0.42
CA TYR A 63 -12.19 -4.41 0.19
C TYR A 63 -11.11 -3.87 -0.71
N LEU A 64 -10.19 -3.11 -0.12
CA LEU A 64 -8.91 -2.79 -0.71
C LEU A 64 -7.89 -3.80 -0.19
N ILE A 65 -7.26 -4.52 -1.10
CA ILE A 65 -6.24 -5.51 -0.80
C ILE A 65 -4.92 -4.96 -1.32
N ILE A 66 -3.97 -4.73 -0.41
CA ILE A 66 -2.68 -4.12 -0.68
C ILE A 66 -1.61 -5.19 -0.56
N GLU A 67 -0.86 -5.42 -1.63
CA GLU A 67 0.32 -6.28 -1.65
C GLU A 67 1.55 -5.46 -1.26
N VAL A 68 2.19 -5.82 -0.16
CA VAL A 68 3.31 -5.07 0.41
C VAL A 68 4.58 -5.91 0.49
N LYS A 69 5.73 -5.26 0.33
CA LYS A 69 7.05 -5.87 0.46
C LYS A 69 7.94 -5.12 1.43
N HIS A 70 8.67 -5.89 2.22
CA HIS A 70 9.74 -5.40 3.09
C HIS A 70 9.34 -4.30 4.08
N LEU A 71 8.07 -4.28 4.50
CA LEU A 71 7.62 -3.35 5.53
C LEU A 71 8.34 -3.60 6.85
N THR A 72 8.47 -2.53 7.62
CA THR A 72 8.96 -2.52 9.00
C THR A 72 7.87 -1.98 9.92
N THR A 73 8.07 -2.11 11.22
CA THR A 73 7.13 -1.56 12.23
C THR A 73 7.16 -0.02 12.31
N GLU A 74 8.11 0.62 11.63
CA GLU A 74 8.24 2.08 11.55
C GLU A 74 7.50 2.66 10.33
N ASP A 75 7.04 1.77 9.41
CA ASP A 75 6.34 2.21 8.22
C ASP A 75 4.87 2.54 8.52
N GLU A 76 4.33 3.50 7.78
CA GLU A 76 2.92 3.90 7.84
C GLU A 76 2.28 3.72 6.46
N ILE A 77 1.17 2.98 6.41
CA ILE A 77 0.32 2.92 5.23
C ILE A 77 -0.94 3.73 5.51
N LYS A 78 -1.15 4.76 4.69
CA LYS A 78 -2.36 5.56 4.74
C LYS A 78 -3.22 5.29 3.50
N VAL A 79 -4.50 5.05 3.71
CA VAL A 79 -5.50 4.88 2.66
C VAL A 79 -6.53 5.99 2.75
N GLN A 80 -6.81 6.64 1.63
CA GLN A 80 -7.86 7.64 1.50
C GLN A 80 -8.88 7.18 0.47
N TRP A 81 -10.14 7.08 0.90
CA TRP A 81 -11.28 6.82 0.04
C TRP A 81 -11.95 8.14 -0.29
N GLU A 82 -12.21 8.37 -1.54
CA GLU A 82 -12.75 9.62 -2.06
C GLU A 82 -13.98 9.33 -2.92
N LYS A 83 -15.02 10.13 -2.78
CA LYS A 83 -16.14 10.19 -3.73
C LYS A 83 -15.91 11.33 -4.70
N ILE A 84 -16.10 11.07 -5.98
CA ILE A 84 -15.96 12.07 -7.05
C ILE A 84 -17.32 12.71 -7.28
N GLU A 85 -17.43 14.00 -6.99
CA GLU A 85 -18.65 14.81 -7.17
C GLU A 85 -18.30 16.08 -7.92
N ASN A 86 -18.99 16.34 -9.06
CA ASN A 86 -18.83 17.59 -9.84
C ASN A 86 -17.36 17.96 -10.13
N SER A 87 -16.55 16.99 -10.56
CA SER A 87 -15.11 17.14 -10.84
C SER A 87 -14.23 17.43 -9.60
N SER A 88 -14.78 17.36 -8.40
CA SER A 88 -14.05 17.44 -7.15
C SER A 88 -13.98 16.07 -6.45
N CYS A 89 -12.96 15.87 -5.61
CA CYS A 89 -12.82 14.66 -4.80
C CYS A 89 -13.09 15.00 -3.34
N LYS A 90 -14.08 14.35 -2.75
CA LYS A 90 -14.40 14.48 -1.34
C LYS A 90 -13.91 13.24 -0.59
N ILE A 91 -13.03 13.42 0.38
CA ILE A 91 -12.59 12.33 1.25
C ILE A 91 -13.76 11.87 2.11
N ILE A 92 -14.11 10.59 2.02
CA ILE A 92 -15.20 9.95 2.77
C ILE A 92 -14.69 9.06 3.88
N GLN A 93 -13.47 8.52 3.76
CA GLN A 93 -12.86 7.68 4.77
C GLN A 93 -11.33 7.77 4.69
N LYS A 94 -10.68 7.70 5.85
CA LYS A 94 -9.22 7.55 5.98
C LYS A 94 -8.91 6.40 6.92
N ASN A 95 -7.92 5.60 6.54
CA ASN A 95 -7.37 4.53 7.38
C ASN A 95 -5.86 4.72 7.46
N ILE A 96 -5.32 4.49 8.66
CA ILE A 96 -3.88 4.46 8.91
C ILE A 96 -3.57 3.08 9.49
N VAL A 97 -2.59 2.41 8.91
CA VAL A 97 -2.13 1.09 9.33
C VAL A 97 -0.63 1.15 9.55
N ASN A 98 -0.22 0.81 10.77
CA ASN A 98 1.17 0.59 11.11
C ASN A 98 1.39 -0.92 11.22
N PRO A 99 2.34 -1.51 10.48
CA PRO A 99 2.59 -2.94 10.55
C PRO A 99 3.03 -3.38 11.94
N GLU A 100 2.42 -4.44 12.47
CA GLU A 100 2.80 -5.00 13.78
C GLU A 100 4.10 -5.80 13.71
N GLN A 101 4.47 -6.27 12.52
CA GLN A 101 5.68 -7.07 12.26
C GLN A 101 6.32 -6.71 10.94
N LYS A 102 7.62 -6.96 10.86
CA LYS A 102 8.39 -6.79 9.61
C LYS A 102 8.04 -7.90 8.62
N GLY A 103 7.99 -7.54 7.33
CA GLY A 103 7.81 -8.56 6.30
C GLY A 103 7.13 -8.07 5.03
N SER A 104 6.66 -9.07 4.29
CA SER A 104 5.88 -8.90 3.08
C SER A 104 4.56 -9.64 3.25
N GLY A 105 3.50 -9.18 2.62
CA GLY A 105 2.22 -9.82 2.78
C GLY A 105 1.05 -9.04 2.21
N LYS A 106 -0.11 -9.25 2.81
CA LYS A 106 -1.39 -8.70 2.40
C LYS A 106 -1.99 -7.85 3.52
N ILE A 107 -2.35 -6.61 3.21
CA ILE A 107 -3.13 -5.74 4.09
C ILE A 107 -4.51 -5.56 3.47
N ILE A 108 -5.56 -5.71 4.28
CA ILE A 108 -6.94 -5.63 3.83
C ILE A 108 -7.64 -4.50 4.59
N ILE A 109 -8.24 -3.59 3.84
CA ILE A 109 -8.97 -2.45 4.39
C ILE A 109 -10.35 -2.41 3.72
N SER A 110 -11.43 -2.36 4.52
CA SER A 110 -12.79 -2.23 3.98
C SER A 110 -13.21 -0.77 3.86
N LEU A 111 -13.96 -0.47 2.82
CA LEU A 111 -14.76 0.76 2.77
C LEU A 111 -15.99 0.56 3.66
N VAL A 112 -16.24 1.50 4.57
CA VAL A 112 -17.37 1.43 5.50
C VAL A 112 -18.64 1.94 4.82
N LYS A 113 -19.72 1.15 4.90
CA LYS A 113 -21.05 1.54 4.44
C LYS A 113 -21.62 2.65 5.33
N LYS A 114 -22.30 3.59 4.70
CA LYS A 114 -23.08 4.59 5.42
C LYS A 114 -24.55 4.20 5.33
N ASN A 115 -25.19 3.95 6.49
CA ASN A 115 -26.58 3.47 6.56
C ASN A 115 -26.80 2.18 5.72
N ASP A 116 -25.87 1.20 5.88
CA ASP A 116 -25.89 -0.11 5.22
C ASP A 116 -25.81 -0.10 3.69
N ILE A 117 -25.58 1.04 3.08
CA ILE A 117 -25.40 1.18 1.64
C ILE A 117 -24.17 2.02 1.28
N TYR A 118 -23.66 1.82 0.08
CA TYR A 118 -22.75 2.76 -0.55
C TYR A 118 -23.54 3.63 -1.52
N PRO A 119 -23.47 4.98 -1.42
CA PRO A 119 -24.08 5.85 -2.43
C PRO A 119 -23.49 5.55 -3.81
N SER A 120 -24.34 5.46 -4.84
CA SER A 120 -23.86 5.26 -6.20
C SER A 120 -22.99 6.41 -6.69
N GLY A 121 -22.11 6.11 -7.63
CA GLY A 121 -21.23 7.09 -8.25
C GLY A 121 -19.80 6.61 -8.45
N SER A 122 -18.96 7.57 -8.83
CA SER A 122 -17.54 7.35 -9.06
C SER A 122 -16.74 7.59 -7.78
N TYR A 123 -15.79 6.73 -7.56
CA TYR A 123 -14.91 6.74 -6.38
C TYR A 123 -13.46 6.64 -6.80
N ASN A 124 -12.59 7.06 -5.90
CA ASN A 124 -11.16 6.88 -5.99
C ASN A 124 -10.61 6.41 -4.64
N VAL A 125 -9.62 5.54 -4.67
CA VAL A 125 -8.85 5.18 -3.49
C VAL A 125 -7.39 5.46 -3.73
N ARG A 126 -6.74 6.14 -2.78
CA ARG A 126 -5.30 6.44 -2.82
C ARG A 126 -4.59 5.76 -1.68
N VAL A 127 -3.46 5.17 -1.99
CA VAL A 127 -2.60 4.50 -1.04
C VAL A 127 -1.27 5.22 -0.96
N TYR A 128 -0.85 5.49 0.28
CA TYR A 128 0.40 6.17 0.60
C TYR A 128 1.26 5.26 1.46
N LEU A 129 2.55 5.34 1.26
CA LEU A 129 3.55 4.70 2.12
C LEU A 129 4.49 5.79 2.65
N ASN A 130 4.56 5.93 3.96
CA ASN A 130 5.39 6.93 4.65
C ASN A 130 5.15 8.38 4.15
N GLY A 131 3.89 8.70 3.86
CA GLY A 131 3.47 9.99 3.33
C GLY A 131 3.52 10.13 1.81
N ASP A 132 4.27 9.28 1.10
CA ASP A 132 4.36 9.30 -0.36
C ASP A 132 3.18 8.61 -1.01
N SER A 133 2.55 9.27 -1.98
CA SER A 133 1.49 8.66 -2.81
C SER A 133 2.09 7.58 -3.72
N LYS A 134 1.61 6.36 -3.59
CA LYS A 134 2.10 5.21 -4.36
C LYS A 134 1.14 4.80 -5.48
N ILE A 135 -0.11 4.54 -5.14
CA ILE A 135 -1.11 4.02 -6.08
C ILE A 135 -2.43 4.75 -5.89
N SER A 136 -3.12 4.98 -7.01
CA SER A 136 -4.50 5.49 -7.06
C SER A 136 -5.33 4.59 -7.96
N LYS A 137 -6.53 4.20 -7.51
CA LYS A 137 -7.47 3.36 -8.26
C LYS A 137 -8.86 4.01 -8.28
N LYS A 138 -9.42 4.16 -9.48
CA LYS A 138 -10.81 4.60 -9.65
C LYS A 138 -11.72 3.39 -9.75
N PHE A 139 -12.93 3.48 -9.21
CA PHE A 139 -13.96 2.47 -9.29
C PHE A 139 -15.35 3.10 -9.28
N TYR A 140 -16.36 2.34 -9.62
CA TYR A 140 -17.73 2.78 -9.68
C TYR A 140 -18.62 1.88 -8.81
N ILE A 141 -19.54 2.51 -8.10
CA ILE A 141 -20.58 1.81 -7.34
C ILE A 141 -21.92 2.11 -7.98
N SER A 142 -22.67 1.07 -8.33
CA SER A 142 -24.00 1.21 -8.95
C SER A 142 -25.11 0.93 -7.96
N ASP A 143 -26.27 1.59 -8.17
CA ASP A 143 -27.52 1.30 -7.46
C ASP A 143 -28.35 0.22 -8.17
N LYS A 144 -27.79 -0.52 -9.11
CA LYS A 144 -28.59 -1.45 -9.92
C LYS A 144 -29.35 -2.44 -9.03
N ILE A 145 -30.61 -2.44 -9.29
CA ILE A 145 -31.65 -3.36 -8.78
C ILE A 145 -31.44 -4.74 -9.42
#